data_3477e7f4d13e1ec5333f5aea265492fb
#
_entry.id   3477e7f4d13e1ec5333f5aea265492fb
#
_cell.length_a   1.000
_cell.length_b   1.000
_cell.length_c   1.000
_cell.angle_alpha   90.00
_cell.angle_beta   90.00
_cell.angle_gamma   90.00
#
_symmetry.space_group_name_H-M   'P 1'
#
loop_
_entity.id
_entity.type
_entity.pdbx_description
1 polymer ?
#
loop_
_entity_poly.entity_id
_entity_poly.type
_entity_poly.pdbx_seq_one_letter_code
_entity_poly.pdbx_strand_id
1 'polypeptide(L)'
;MQIGFVGLGKMGAGMARRLLRGGHSVVATDRSEFAVSAVAQEGASPAADLAALVAALEPPRTVWVMVPEGGATESVVAVLGKLLARGDLVVDGGNSNFKDSRRRAADLSEKGVLFVDAGTSGGVRGLEAGYCLMCGGERAAIDRLAPALTTLAPPDGWLHTGPAGSGHYVKMVHNGIEYALMQAYAEGFELFTASGYELDHAKIAALWTRGSVVRSWLLELAAEAMRKNPSFEGVAPWVEDSGEGRWTVVESVERAVPAPTITAALQARFRSRQESSYAARFLNALRNEFGGHEVRKKG
;
A
#
# COMPACT_ATOMS: atom_id res chain seq x y z
N MET A 1 -5.90 24.42 4.83
CA MET A 1 -4.65 24.42 5.59
C MET A 1 -3.45 24.37 4.67
N GLN A 2 -2.24 24.74 5.15
CA GLN A 2 -0.99 24.61 4.41
C GLN A 2 -0.32 23.28 4.75
N ILE A 3 0.21 22.57 3.75
CA ILE A 3 0.83 21.24 3.90
C ILE A 3 2.09 21.18 3.06
N GLY A 4 3.23 20.82 3.68
CA GLY A 4 4.43 20.38 2.98
C GLY A 4 4.24 18.95 2.49
N PHE A 5 4.52 18.67 1.23
CA PHE A 5 4.33 17.36 0.63
C PHE A 5 5.64 16.82 0.06
N VAL A 6 6.10 15.69 0.56
CA VAL A 6 7.38 15.08 0.20
C VAL A 6 7.13 13.75 -0.52
N GLY A 7 7.56 13.66 -1.76
CA GLY A 7 7.36 12.47 -2.59
C GLY A 7 6.11 12.58 -3.48
N LEU A 8 6.36 12.71 -4.78
CA LEU A 8 5.34 12.95 -5.82
C LEU A 8 5.26 11.78 -6.82
N GLY A 9 5.45 10.56 -6.31
CA GLY A 9 5.18 9.34 -7.07
C GLY A 9 3.70 9.22 -7.44
N LYS A 10 3.30 8.07 -8.01
CA LYS A 10 1.91 7.86 -8.52
C LYS A 10 0.82 8.23 -7.52
N MET A 11 0.97 7.87 -6.24
CA MET A 11 -0.02 8.20 -5.21
C MET A 11 0.20 9.61 -4.67
N GLY A 12 1.44 10.00 -4.36
CA GLY A 12 1.75 11.30 -3.76
C GLY A 12 1.33 12.48 -4.63
N ALA A 13 1.59 12.42 -5.92
CA ALA A 13 1.13 13.45 -6.85
C ALA A 13 -0.41 13.53 -6.91
N GLY A 14 -1.10 12.38 -6.88
CA GLY A 14 -2.56 12.33 -6.81
C GLY A 14 -3.11 12.95 -5.54
N MET A 15 -2.50 12.68 -4.39
CA MET A 15 -2.89 13.26 -3.09
C MET A 15 -2.64 14.77 -3.06
N ALA A 16 -1.47 15.23 -3.52
CA ALA A 16 -1.16 16.67 -3.61
C ALA A 16 -2.18 17.41 -4.48
N ARG A 17 -2.54 16.88 -5.64
CA ARG A 17 -3.58 17.42 -6.52
C ARG A 17 -4.94 17.48 -5.86
N ARG A 18 -5.32 16.41 -5.16
CA ARG A 18 -6.60 16.35 -4.46
C ARG A 18 -6.68 17.37 -3.33
N LEU A 19 -5.59 17.59 -2.60
CA LEU A 19 -5.49 18.66 -1.60
C LEU A 19 -5.64 20.04 -2.23
N LEU A 20 -4.97 20.32 -3.36
CA LEU A 20 -5.10 21.57 -4.09
C LEU A 20 -6.55 21.83 -4.56
N ARG A 21 -7.19 20.81 -5.15
CA ARG A 21 -8.62 20.86 -5.57
C ARG A 21 -9.56 21.12 -4.39
N GLY A 22 -9.20 20.65 -3.20
CA GLY A 22 -9.94 20.89 -1.96
C GLY A 22 -9.62 22.20 -1.26
N GLY A 23 -8.87 23.11 -1.90
CA GLY A 23 -8.57 24.44 -1.37
C GLY A 23 -7.46 24.50 -0.31
N HIS A 24 -6.64 23.46 -0.21
CA HIS A 24 -5.43 23.50 0.63
C HIS A 24 -4.27 24.11 -0.15
N SER A 25 -3.33 24.74 0.57
CA SER A 25 -2.04 25.17 0.01
C SER A 25 -1.02 24.06 0.16
N VAL A 26 -0.35 23.69 -0.92
CA VAL A 26 0.64 22.62 -0.94
C VAL A 26 2.00 23.20 -1.32
N VAL A 27 3.02 22.96 -0.46
CA VAL A 27 4.44 23.16 -0.80
C VAL A 27 5.03 21.78 -1.06
N ALA A 28 5.55 21.55 -2.28
CA ALA A 28 5.91 20.20 -2.70
C ALA A 28 7.39 20.05 -3.06
N THR A 29 7.98 18.90 -2.70
CA THR A 29 9.32 18.50 -3.10
C THR A 29 9.38 17.02 -3.48
N ASP A 30 10.21 16.71 -4.46
CA ASP A 30 10.55 15.34 -4.89
C ASP A 30 11.96 15.35 -5.50
N ARG A 31 12.59 14.18 -5.61
CA ARG A 31 13.86 14.03 -6.32
C ARG A 31 13.72 14.25 -7.84
N SER A 32 12.51 14.10 -8.37
CA SER A 32 12.16 14.36 -9.76
C SER A 32 11.66 15.78 -9.93
N GLU A 33 12.48 16.65 -10.50
CA GLU A 33 12.08 18.01 -10.87
C GLU A 33 10.87 18.04 -11.79
N PHE A 34 10.74 17.04 -12.67
CA PHE A 34 9.57 16.88 -13.53
C PHE A 34 8.28 16.69 -12.71
N ALA A 35 8.31 15.84 -11.67
CA ALA A 35 7.16 15.62 -10.82
C ALA A 35 6.78 16.87 -10.02
N VAL A 36 7.79 17.62 -9.52
CA VAL A 36 7.57 18.92 -8.84
C VAL A 36 6.94 19.93 -9.80
N SER A 37 7.51 20.09 -10.99
CA SER A 37 6.98 21.01 -12.01
C SER A 37 5.55 20.69 -12.42
N ALA A 38 5.21 19.39 -12.54
CA ALA A 38 3.86 18.96 -12.91
C ALA A 38 2.81 19.37 -11.87
N VAL A 39 3.07 19.21 -10.57
CA VAL A 39 2.10 19.64 -9.54
C VAL A 39 2.14 21.16 -9.32
N ALA A 40 3.29 21.81 -9.59
CA ALA A 40 3.38 23.28 -9.53
C ALA A 40 2.50 23.96 -10.59
N GLN A 41 2.40 23.40 -11.80
CA GLN A 41 1.48 23.86 -12.83
C GLN A 41 0.00 23.78 -12.41
N GLU A 42 -0.31 22.92 -11.42
CA GLU A 42 -1.65 22.77 -10.85
C GLU A 42 -1.86 23.57 -9.55
N GLY A 43 -0.88 24.40 -9.16
CA GLY A 43 -1.01 25.36 -8.05
C GLY A 43 -0.19 25.04 -6.80
N ALA A 44 0.64 23.99 -6.79
CA ALA A 44 1.57 23.76 -5.69
C ALA A 44 2.75 24.75 -5.75
N SER A 45 3.26 25.15 -4.59
CA SER A 45 4.52 25.88 -4.49
C SER A 45 5.70 24.89 -4.53
N PRO A 46 6.64 25.00 -5.49
CA PRO A 46 7.78 24.10 -5.54
C PRO A 46 8.81 24.42 -4.44
N ALA A 47 9.44 23.40 -3.86
CA ALA A 47 10.57 23.55 -2.96
C ALA A 47 11.74 22.67 -3.47
N ALA A 48 12.95 23.23 -3.45
CA ALA A 48 14.14 22.56 -3.97
C ALA A 48 14.54 21.34 -3.13
N ASP A 49 14.31 21.42 -1.81
CA ASP A 49 14.67 20.38 -0.85
C ASP A 49 13.78 20.45 0.40
N LEU A 50 14.07 19.60 1.40
CA LEU A 50 13.34 19.56 2.67
C LEU A 50 13.51 20.85 3.50
N ALA A 51 14.67 21.50 3.43
CA ALA A 51 14.92 22.72 4.18
C ALA A 51 14.12 23.89 3.59
N ALA A 52 14.11 24.03 2.27
CA ALA A 52 13.30 25.01 1.55
C ALA A 52 11.79 24.75 1.77
N LEU A 53 11.37 23.48 1.77
CA LEU A 53 9.99 23.12 2.04
C LEU A 53 9.57 23.56 3.45
N VAL A 54 10.38 23.23 4.48
CA VAL A 54 10.07 23.60 5.87
C VAL A 54 10.07 25.11 6.08
N ALA A 55 11.02 25.82 5.42
CA ALA A 55 11.11 27.29 5.48
C ALA A 55 9.90 28.01 4.85
N ALA A 56 9.28 27.39 3.85
CA ALA A 56 8.10 27.94 3.17
C ALA A 56 6.78 27.68 3.92
N LEU A 57 6.79 26.93 5.01
CA LEU A 57 5.60 26.57 5.80
C LEU A 57 5.47 27.47 7.04
N GLU A 58 4.25 27.90 7.32
CA GLU A 58 3.91 28.64 8.54
C GLU A 58 3.77 27.69 9.73
N PRO A 59 4.37 28.01 10.90
CA PRO A 59 4.15 27.24 12.12
C PRO A 59 2.71 27.37 12.67
N PRO A 60 2.19 26.31 13.27
CA PRO A 60 2.75 24.97 13.40
C PRO A 60 2.64 24.20 12.10
N ARG A 61 3.78 23.74 11.58
CA ARG A 61 3.93 23.12 10.25
C ARG A 61 3.32 21.73 10.19
N THR A 62 2.87 21.33 9.01
CA THR A 62 2.44 19.95 8.73
C THR A 62 3.17 19.46 7.48
N VAL A 63 3.91 18.36 7.60
CA VAL A 63 4.64 17.76 6.48
C VAL A 63 4.15 16.33 6.26
N TRP A 64 3.62 16.07 5.07
CA TRP A 64 3.18 14.75 4.62
C TRP A 64 4.26 14.07 3.78
N VAL A 65 4.68 12.87 4.17
CA VAL A 65 5.73 12.09 3.53
C VAL A 65 5.10 10.93 2.76
N MET A 66 5.33 10.86 1.45
CA MET A 66 4.83 9.83 0.51
C MET A 66 5.97 9.23 -0.30
N VAL A 67 7.06 8.87 0.36
CA VAL A 67 8.20 8.17 -0.25
C VAL A 67 8.14 6.67 0.03
N PRO A 68 8.88 5.82 -0.72
CA PRO A 68 8.92 4.38 -0.44
C PRO A 68 9.30 4.08 1.00
N GLU A 69 8.67 3.03 1.55
CA GLU A 69 8.92 2.56 2.92
C GLU A 69 10.39 2.17 3.13
N GLY A 70 10.80 2.02 4.39
CA GLY A 70 12.16 1.63 4.76
C GLY A 70 13.14 2.80 4.76
N GLY A 71 14.30 2.64 4.12
CA GLY A 71 15.41 3.60 4.20
C GLY A 71 15.08 4.99 3.64
N ALA A 72 14.22 5.10 2.64
CA ALA A 72 13.83 6.39 2.07
C ALA A 72 12.98 7.19 3.08
N THR A 73 11.97 6.57 3.66
CA THR A 73 11.13 7.20 4.71
C THR A 73 11.97 7.53 5.94
N GLU A 74 12.86 6.62 6.36
CA GLU A 74 13.76 6.85 7.49
C GLU A 74 14.62 8.11 7.31
N SER A 75 15.25 8.23 6.13
CA SER A 75 16.11 9.36 5.81
C SER A 75 15.35 10.69 5.82
N VAL A 76 14.15 10.71 5.23
CA VAL A 76 13.32 11.93 5.17
C VAL A 76 12.86 12.33 6.58
N VAL A 77 12.33 11.38 7.37
CA VAL A 77 11.83 11.65 8.73
C VAL A 77 12.96 12.11 9.66
N ALA A 78 14.15 11.51 9.55
CA ALA A 78 15.33 11.92 10.33
C ALA A 78 15.77 13.36 10.02
N VAL A 79 15.72 13.78 8.75
CA VAL A 79 16.02 15.17 8.34
C VAL A 79 14.94 16.12 8.84
N LEU A 80 13.66 15.77 8.65
CA LEU A 80 12.55 16.58 9.15
C LEU A 80 12.60 16.78 10.67
N GLY A 81 12.98 15.74 11.42
CA GLY A 81 13.18 15.84 12.87
C GLY A 81 14.33 16.75 13.31
N LYS A 82 15.18 17.23 12.41
CA LYS A 82 16.21 18.26 12.66
C LYS A 82 15.75 19.66 12.25
N LEU A 83 14.80 19.75 11.30
CA LEU A 83 14.33 21.02 10.72
C LEU A 83 13.05 21.53 11.40
N LEU A 84 12.23 20.63 11.90
CA LEU A 84 10.95 20.95 12.53
C LEU A 84 11.10 21.34 13.99
N ALA A 85 10.17 22.13 14.48
CA ALA A 85 10.11 22.63 15.86
C ALA A 85 8.98 21.94 16.67
N ARG A 86 9.00 22.19 17.98
CA ARG A 86 7.92 21.74 18.86
C ARG A 86 6.55 22.19 18.35
N GLY A 87 5.61 21.24 18.28
CA GLY A 87 4.25 21.46 17.81
C GLY A 87 4.07 21.29 16.30
N ASP A 88 5.15 21.14 15.50
CA ASP A 88 5.04 20.73 14.10
C ASP A 88 4.63 19.26 13.99
N LEU A 89 4.11 18.85 12.84
CA LEU A 89 3.55 17.53 12.57
C LEU A 89 4.21 16.89 11.36
N VAL A 90 4.68 15.65 11.51
CA VAL A 90 5.06 14.76 10.42
C VAL A 90 3.98 13.70 10.22
N VAL A 91 3.54 13.52 8.97
CA VAL A 91 2.64 12.43 8.56
C VAL A 91 3.42 11.47 7.68
N ASP A 92 3.58 10.22 8.11
CA ASP A 92 4.13 9.13 7.31
C ASP A 92 3.00 8.41 6.57
N GLY A 93 2.86 8.68 5.27
CA GLY A 93 1.88 8.06 4.38
C GLY A 93 2.46 6.94 3.51
N GLY A 94 3.71 6.55 3.73
CA GLY A 94 4.48 5.63 2.89
C GLY A 94 4.14 4.14 3.07
N ASN A 95 3.09 3.78 3.80
CA ASN A 95 2.75 2.39 4.13
C ASN A 95 3.92 1.63 4.77
N SER A 96 4.58 2.28 5.72
CA SER A 96 5.74 1.77 6.45
C SER A 96 5.40 0.59 7.36
N ASN A 97 6.43 -0.14 7.81
CA ASN A 97 6.26 -1.11 8.88
C ASN A 97 5.84 -0.38 10.17
N PHE A 98 4.79 -0.86 10.83
CA PHE A 98 4.22 -0.23 12.03
C PHE A 98 5.21 -0.16 13.19
N LYS A 99 6.17 -1.08 13.28
CA LYS A 99 7.25 -1.07 14.30
C LYS A 99 8.17 0.14 14.10
N ASP A 100 8.49 0.45 12.83
CA ASP A 100 9.26 1.66 12.48
C ASP A 100 8.47 2.93 12.76
N SER A 101 7.18 2.94 12.46
CA SER A 101 6.32 4.09 12.75
C SER A 101 6.28 4.41 14.24
N ARG A 102 6.20 3.39 15.10
CA ARG A 102 6.26 3.56 16.56
C ARG A 102 7.59 4.13 17.02
N ARG A 103 8.70 3.64 16.47
CA ARG A 103 10.04 4.15 16.78
C ARG A 103 10.19 5.60 16.34
N ARG A 104 9.82 5.93 15.09
CA ARG A 104 9.87 7.31 14.56
C ARG A 104 9.03 8.27 15.39
N ALA A 105 7.84 7.85 15.82
CA ALA A 105 6.99 8.63 16.69
C ALA A 105 7.67 8.94 18.02
N ALA A 106 8.32 7.96 18.65
CA ALA A 106 9.07 8.16 19.90
C ALA A 106 10.23 9.14 19.71
N ASP A 107 11.06 8.95 18.67
CA ASP A 107 12.22 9.80 18.35
C ASP A 107 11.82 11.26 18.09
N LEU A 108 10.69 11.50 17.41
CA LEU A 108 10.15 12.85 17.15
C LEU A 108 9.53 13.47 18.40
N SER A 109 8.88 12.67 19.22
CA SER A 109 8.26 13.11 20.48
C SER A 109 9.27 13.72 21.46
N GLU A 110 10.51 13.21 21.52
CA GLU A 110 11.59 13.78 22.33
C GLU A 110 11.88 15.26 21.98
N LYS A 111 11.59 15.65 20.72
CA LYS A 111 11.74 17.03 20.23
C LYS A 111 10.42 17.83 20.29
N GLY A 112 9.34 17.19 20.74
CA GLY A 112 8.01 17.76 20.76
C GLY A 112 7.37 17.88 19.37
N VAL A 113 7.88 17.17 18.38
CA VAL A 113 7.28 17.07 17.04
C VAL A 113 6.25 15.95 17.07
N LEU A 114 5.05 16.24 16.59
CA LEU A 114 3.95 15.29 16.50
C LEU A 114 4.17 14.33 15.32
N PHE A 115 3.64 13.12 15.44
CA PHE A 115 3.71 12.11 14.38
C PHE A 115 2.36 11.43 14.16
N VAL A 116 2.01 11.23 12.90
CA VAL A 116 0.87 10.43 12.44
C VAL A 116 1.36 9.44 11.39
N ASP A 117 1.04 8.18 11.55
CA ASP A 117 1.16 7.18 10.49
C ASP A 117 -0.18 7.03 9.78
N ALA A 118 -0.18 7.21 8.46
CA ALA A 118 -1.36 7.19 7.61
C ALA A 118 -1.29 6.07 6.59
N GLY A 119 -1.76 4.88 6.97
CA GLY A 119 -1.92 3.76 6.06
C GLY A 119 -2.89 4.14 4.94
N THR A 120 -2.41 4.11 3.70
CA THR A 120 -3.17 4.60 2.54
C THR A 120 -3.51 3.47 1.58
N SER A 121 -4.79 3.34 1.23
CA SER A 121 -5.30 2.47 0.17
C SER A 121 -6.05 3.29 -0.88
N GLY A 122 -6.19 2.78 -2.12
CA GLY A 122 -6.86 3.47 -3.23
C GLY A 122 -6.02 3.55 -4.51
N GLY A 123 -4.70 3.37 -4.41
CA GLY A 123 -3.78 3.35 -5.55
C GLY A 123 -3.91 4.59 -6.46
N VAL A 124 -3.74 4.40 -7.75
CA VAL A 124 -3.84 5.50 -8.74
C VAL A 124 -5.25 6.05 -8.91
N ARG A 125 -6.27 5.26 -8.60
CA ARG A 125 -7.68 5.71 -8.68
C ARG A 125 -8.07 6.64 -7.53
N GLY A 126 -7.28 6.72 -6.48
CA GLY A 126 -7.52 7.58 -5.33
C GLY A 126 -7.60 9.08 -5.68
N LEU A 127 -6.98 9.52 -6.77
CA LEU A 127 -7.11 10.89 -7.25
C LEU A 127 -8.59 11.27 -7.50
N GLU A 128 -9.36 10.39 -8.11
CA GLU A 128 -10.77 10.65 -8.46
C GLU A 128 -11.73 10.12 -7.37
N ALA A 129 -11.53 8.89 -6.92
CA ALA A 129 -12.43 8.23 -5.98
C ALA A 129 -12.19 8.59 -4.50
N GLY A 130 -11.04 9.18 -4.17
CA GLY A 130 -10.57 9.35 -2.80
C GLY A 130 -9.77 8.15 -2.29
N TYR A 131 -9.06 8.38 -1.19
CA TYR A 131 -8.20 7.38 -0.54
C TYR A 131 -8.85 6.88 0.74
N CYS A 132 -8.72 5.59 1.02
CA CYS A 132 -9.04 5.04 2.34
C CYS A 132 -7.82 5.23 3.25
N LEU A 133 -8.00 5.96 4.37
CA LEU A 133 -6.92 6.38 5.25
C LEU A 133 -7.10 5.83 6.67
N MET A 134 -6.12 5.07 7.14
CA MET A 134 -6.06 4.48 8.47
C MET A 134 -4.99 5.22 9.26
N CYS A 135 -5.38 6.07 10.21
CA CYS A 135 -4.48 7.04 10.83
C CYS A 135 -4.21 6.70 12.30
N GLY A 136 -2.94 6.47 12.63
CA GLY A 136 -2.45 6.27 13.99
C GLY A 136 -1.69 7.52 14.49
N GLY A 137 -1.92 7.92 15.73
CA GLY A 137 -1.25 9.08 16.33
C GLY A 137 -2.00 9.65 17.51
N GLU A 138 -1.46 10.69 18.11
CA GLU A 138 -2.16 11.42 19.17
C GLU A 138 -3.42 12.08 18.63
N ARG A 139 -4.49 12.08 19.42
CA ARG A 139 -5.79 12.64 19.03
C ARG A 139 -5.69 14.09 18.56
N ALA A 140 -4.91 14.93 19.24
CA ALA A 140 -4.72 16.32 18.86
C ALA A 140 -4.05 16.47 17.47
N ALA A 141 -3.12 15.58 17.10
CA ALA A 141 -2.50 15.56 15.79
C ALA A 141 -3.50 15.16 14.70
N ILE A 142 -4.34 14.17 14.98
CA ILE A 142 -5.41 13.71 14.08
C ILE A 142 -6.46 14.80 13.87
N ASP A 143 -6.93 15.45 14.94
CA ASP A 143 -7.92 16.53 14.87
C ASP A 143 -7.41 17.71 14.02
N ARG A 144 -6.12 18.06 14.15
CA ARG A 144 -5.47 19.06 13.32
C ARG A 144 -5.41 18.64 11.85
N LEU A 145 -5.19 17.36 11.59
CA LEU A 145 -5.06 16.82 10.23
C LEU A 145 -6.43 16.56 9.56
N ALA A 146 -7.51 16.50 10.34
CA ALA A 146 -8.85 16.15 9.88
C ALA A 146 -9.33 16.88 8.61
N PRO A 147 -9.08 18.20 8.42
CA PRO A 147 -9.47 18.89 7.17
C PRO A 147 -8.79 18.30 5.94
N ALA A 148 -7.50 17.92 6.03
CA ALA A 148 -6.78 17.27 4.93
C ALA A 148 -7.26 15.83 4.72
N LEU A 149 -7.49 15.06 5.79
CA LEU A 149 -8.02 13.70 5.71
C LEU A 149 -9.39 13.67 5.02
N THR A 150 -10.27 14.60 5.38
CA THR A 150 -11.61 14.73 4.77
C THR A 150 -11.53 15.10 3.29
N THR A 151 -10.56 15.90 2.89
CA THR A 151 -10.34 16.22 1.46
C THR A 151 -9.79 15.02 0.69
N LEU A 152 -8.89 14.27 1.30
CA LEU A 152 -8.23 13.13 0.64
C LEU A 152 -9.16 11.91 0.53
N ALA A 153 -10.00 11.66 1.51
CA ALA A 153 -10.88 10.51 1.57
C ALA A 153 -12.28 10.79 0.97
N PRO A 154 -13.01 9.77 0.52
CA PRO A 154 -14.46 9.88 0.33
C PRO A 154 -15.17 10.02 1.69
N PRO A 155 -16.48 10.32 1.73
CA PRO A 155 -17.26 10.29 2.97
C PRO A 155 -17.01 8.99 3.75
N ASP A 156 -16.73 9.11 5.05
CA ASP A 156 -16.39 7.99 5.95
C ASP A 156 -15.15 7.16 5.55
N GLY A 157 -14.32 7.68 4.66
CA GLY A 157 -13.14 7.00 4.10
C GLY A 157 -11.86 7.15 4.93
N TRP A 158 -11.89 7.78 6.11
CA TRP A 158 -10.76 7.82 7.01
C TRP A 158 -11.14 7.54 8.46
N LEU A 159 -10.20 6.99 9.23
CA LEU A 159 -10.43 6.62 10.63
C LEU A 159 -9.17 6.85 11.47
N HIS A 160 -9.36 7.41 12.69
CA HIS A 160 -8.36 7.35 13.74
C HIS A 160 -8.36 5.94 14.35
N THR A 161 -7.32 5.17 14.10
CA THR A 161 -7.24 3.75 14.49
C THR A 161 -6.63 3.54 15.88
N GLY A 162 -6.04 4.58 16.48
CA GLY A 162 -5.41 4.50 17.80
C GLY A 162 -4.05 5.23 17.87
N PRO A 163 -3.15 4.84 18.77
CA PRO A 163 -1.84 5.47 18.92
C PRO A 163 -0.96 5.27 17.69
N ALA A 164 0.18 5.98 17.65
CA ALA A 164 1.16 5.88 16.58
C ALA A 164 1.57 4.42 16.30
N GLY A 165 1.61 4.05 15.03
CA GLY A 165 1.82 2.71 14.50
C GLY A 165 0.52 1.95 14.23
N SER A 166 -0.63 2.36 14.79
CA SER A 166 -1.89 1.65 14.58
C SER A 166 -2.44 1.81 13.16
N GLY A 167 -2.20 2.94 12.50
CA GLY A 167 -2.61 3.17 11.12
C GLY A 167 -1.91 2.20 10.15
N HIS A 168 -0.59 2.14 10.23
CA HIS A 168 0.19 1.20 9.43
C HIS A 168 -0.03 -0.27 9.81
N TYR A 169 -0.33 -0.56 11.10
CA TYR A 169 -0.73 -1.91 11.51
C TYR A 169 -2.03 -2.35 10.83
N VAL A 170 -3.05 -1.51 10.86
CA VAL A 170 -4.33 -1.79 10.18
C VAL A 170 -4.12 -1.92 8.67
N LYS A 171 -3.30 -1.06 8.07
CA LYS A 171 -2.96 -1.13 6.64
C LYS A 171 -2.21 -2.41 6.29
N MET A 172 -1.28 -2.85 7.11
CA MET A 172 -0.55 -4.11 6.94
C MET A 172 -1.51 -5.31 6.91
N VAL A 173 -2.43 -5.39 7.87
CA VAL A 173 -3.43 -6.47 7.93
C VAL A 173 -4.39 -6.39 6.74
N HIS A 174 -4.82 -5.18 6.35
CA HIS A 174 -5.60 -4.95 5.13
C HIS A 174 -4.92 -5.59 3.91
N ASN A 175 -3.63 -5.38 3.72
CA ASN A 175 -2.91 -5.95 2.59
C ASN A 175 -2.74 -7.48 2.70
N GLY A 176 -2.61 -8.02 3.89
CA GLY A 176 -2.67 -9.47 4.09
C GLY A 176 -4.01 -10.06 3.62
N ILE A 177 -5.11 -9.43 3.99
CA ILE A 177 -6.47 -9.82 3.54
C ILE A 177 -6.60 -9.65 2.01
N GLU A 178 -6.08 -8.56 1.45
CA GLU A 178 -6.06 -8.32 0.00
C GLU A 178 -5.36 -9.46 -0.75
N TYR A 179 -4.20 -9.93 -0.27
CA TYR A 179 -3.50 -11.07 -0.86
C TYR A 179 -4.35 -12.33 -0.87
N ALA A 180 -5.02 -12.64 0.23
CA ALA A 180 -5.89 -13.80 0.34
C ALA A 180 -7.10 -13.72 -0.61
N LEU A 181 -7.73 -12.56 -0.71
CA LEU A 181 -8.84 -12.33 -1.64
C LEU A 181 -8.41 -12.47 -3.10
N MET A 182 -7.27 -11.87 -3.47
CA MET A 182 -6.73 -11.98 -4.83
C MET A 182 -6.42 -13.45 -5.18
N GLN A 183 -5.82 -14.19 -4.25
CA GLN A 183 -5.49 -15.60 -4.45
C GLN A 183 -6.76 -16.45 -4.61
N ALA A 184 -7.77 -16.24 -3.79
CA ALA A 184 -9.04 -16.95 -3.89
C ALA A 184 -9.75 -16.72 -5.24
N TYR A 185 -9.76 -15.47 -5.74
CA TYR A 185 -10.28 -15.20 -7.07
C TYR A 185 -9.45 -15.89 -8.16
N ALA A 186 -8.12 -15.81 -8.09
CA ALA A 186 -7.24 -16.43 -9.06
C ALA A 186 -7.48 -17.94 -9.18
N GLU A 187 -7.54 -18.65 -8.04
CA GLU A 187 -7.81 -20.08 -7.98
C GLU A 187 -9.21 -20.43 -8.53
N GLY A 188 -10.23 -19.62 -8.19
CA GLY A 188 -11.58 -19.81 -8.70
C GLY A 188 -11.68 -19.67 -10.22
N PHE A 189 -11.04 -18.65 -10.80
CA PHE A 189 -11.02 -18.45 -12.25
C PHE A 189 -10.13 -19.48 -12.97
N GLU A 190 -9.06 -19.98 -12.33
CA GLU A 190 -8.27 -21.10 -12.88
C GLU A 190 -9.11 -22.39 -12.93
N LEU A 191 -9.94 -22.66 -11.92
CA LEU A 191 -10.89 -23.80 -11.98
C LEU A 191 -11.88 -23.66 -13.12
N PHE A 192 -12.36 -22.45 -13.44
CA PHE A 192 -13.21 -22.25 -14.62
C PHE A 192 -12.48 -22.57 -15.92
N THR A 193 -11.23 -22.15 -16.03
CA THR A 193 -10.37 -22.48 -17.19
C THR A 193 -10.20 -23.99 -17.37
N ALA A 194 -10.10 -24.74 -16.27
CA ALA A 194 -9.93 -26.20 -16.28
C ALA A 194 -11.26 -26.99 -16.37
N SER A 195 -12.41 -26.34 -16.30
CA SER A 195 -13.72 -27.01 -16.17
C SER A 195 -14.24 -27.72 -17.42
N GLY A 196 -13.68 -27.37 -18.57
CA GLY A 196 -14.20 -27.84 -19.89
C GLY A 196 -15.45 -27.09 -20.39
N TYR A 197 -15.99 -26.14 -19.63
CA TYR A 197 -17.04 -25.26 -20.11
C TYR A 197 -16.48 -24.05 -20.84
N GLU A 198 -17.14 -23.60 -21.89
CA GLU A 198 -16.82 -22.33 -22.56
C GLU A 198 -17.39 -21.15 -21.75
N LEU A 199 -16.63 -20.68 -20.75
CA LEU A 199 -17.04 -19.64 -19.83
C LEU A 199 -16.43 -18.29 -20.19
N ASP A 200 -17.26 -17.26 -20.28
CA ASP A 200 -16.79 -15.87 -20.40
C ASP A 200 -16.46 -15.33 -18.99
N HIS A 201 -15.19 -15.44 -18.61
CA HIS A 201 -14.71 -15.06 -17.27
C HIS A 201 -14.94 -13.57 -16.98
N ALA A 202 -14.80 -12.70 -17.98
CA ALA A 202 -15.04 -11.26 -17.79
C ALA A 202 -16.51 -10.97 -17.48
N LYS A 203 -17.45 -11.65 -18.17
CA LYS A 203 -18.88 -11.51 -17.87
C LYS A 203 -19.25 -12.11 -16.52
N ILE A 204 -18.68 -13.25 -16.15
CA ILE A 204 -18.91 -13.86 -14.83
C ILE A 204 -18.43 -12.93 -13.71
N ALA A 205 -17.21 -12.38 -13.81
CA ALA A 205 -16.71 -11.43 -12.85
C ALA A 205 -17.60 -10.18 -12.77
N ALA A 206 -18.01 -9.62 -13.92
CA ALA A 206 -18.92 -8.48 -13.98
C ALA A 206 -20.30 -8.78 -13.39
N LEU A 207 -20.83 -9.98 -13.61
CA LEU A 207 -22.09 -10.44 -13.00
C LEU A 207 -21.97 -10.44 -11.46
N TRP A 208 -20.87 -10.97 -10.93
CA TRP A 208 -20.67 -11.08 -9.49
C TRP A 208 -20.46 -9.73 -8.77
N THR A 209 -20.20 -8.65 -9.48
CA THR A 209 -20.22 -7.30 -8.88
C THR A 209 -21.66 -6.82 -8.60
N ARG A 210 -22.69 -7.54 -9.09
CA ARG A 210 -24.11 -7.20 -8.99
C ARG A 210 -24.85 -8.16 -8.06
N GLY A 211 -24.99 -7.78 -6.79
CA GLY A 211 -25.79 -8.55 -5.81
C GLY A 211 -25.14 -9.84 -5.29
N SER A 212 -23.97 -10.22 -5.75
CA SER A 212 -23.25 -11.39 -5.23
C SER A 212 -22.53 -11.06 -3.92
N VAL A 213 -22.48 -12.05 -3.02
CA VAL A 213 -21.76 -11.96 -1.73
C VAL A 213 -20.26 -11.81 -1.89
N VAL A 214 -19.67 -12.24 -3.02
CA VAL A 214 -18.23 -12.11 -3.31
C VAL A 214 -17.87 -10.81 -4.04
N ARG A 215 -18.78 -9.85 -4.14
CA ARG A 215 -18.50 -8.57 -4.77
C ARG A 215 -17.38 -7.84 -4.02
N SER A 216 -16.48 -7.22 -4.77
CA SER A 216 -15.42 -6.36 -4.22
C SER A 216 -14.87 -5.46 -5.32
N TRP A 217 -14.18 -4.40 -4.94
CA TRP A 217 -13.44 -3.60 -5.91
C TRP A 217 -12.36 -4.41 -6.63
N LEU A 218 -11.71 -5.38 -5.96
CA LEU A 218 -10.78 -6.30 -6.61
C LEU A 218 -11.43 -7.10 -7.73
N LEU A 219 -12.68 -7.54 -7.55
CA LEU A 219 -13.43 -8.26 -8.57
C LEU A 219 -13.82 -7.37 -9.77
N GLU A 220 -14.15 -6.09 -9.52
CA GLU A 220 -14.37 -5.11 -10.60
C GLU A 220 -13.10 -4.91 -11.43
N LEU A 221 -11.94 -4.80 -10.77
CA LEU A 221 -10.64 -4.70 -11.43
C LEU A 221 -10.29 -5.96 -12.22
N ALA A 222 -10.61 -7.15 -11.68
CA ALA A 222 -10.43 -8.42 -12.37
C ALA A 222 -11.31 -8.50 -13.63
N ALA A 223 -12.58 -8.12 -13.55
CA ALA A 223 -13.48 -8.05 -14.70
C ALA A 223 -12.94 -7.11 -15.80
N GLU A 224 -12.41 -5.95 -15.41
CA GLU A 224 -11.81 -5.00 -16.35
C GLU A 224 -10.52 -5.56 -16.99
N ALA A 225 -9.67 -6.22 -16.22
CA ALA A 225 -8.44 -6.82 -16.73
C ALA A 225 -8.74 -7.94 -17.75
N MET A 226 -9.67 -8.84 -17.41
CA MET A 226 -10.08 -9.94 -18.31
C MET A 226 -10.81 -9.43 -19.55
N ARG A 227 -11.55 -8.32 -19.48
CA ARG A 227 -12.18 -7.69 -20.65
C ARG A 227 -11.14 -7.13 -21.63
N LYS A 228 -10.02 -6.59 -21.11
CA LYS A 228 -8.91 -6.02 -21.92
C LYS A 228 -8.03 -7.11 -22.52
N ASN A 229 -7.78 -8.18 -21.77
CA ASN A 229 -6.92 -9.29 -22.18
C ASN A 229 -7.47 -10.60 -21.58
N PRO A 230 -8.41 -11.27 -22.29
CA PRO A 230 -9.13 -12.44 -21.75
C PRO A 230 -8.23 -13.65 -21.43
N SER A 231 -7.15 -13.84 -22.16
CA SER A 231 -6.20 -14.95 -21.98
C SER A 231 -4.96 -14.56 -21.17
N PHE A 232 -4.83 -13.29 -20.76
CA PHE A 232 -3.61 -12.72 -20.19
C PHE A 232 -2.35 -12.95 -21.03
N GLU A 233 -2.52 -13.01 -22.36
CA GLU A 233 -1.40 -13.18 -23.29
C GLU A 233 -0.33 -12.11 -23.06
N GLY A 234 0.95 -12.52 -23.05
CA GLY A 234 2.09 -11.65 -22.77
C GLY A 234 2.29 -11.28 -21.30
N VAL A 235 1.43 -11.73 -20.40
CA VAL A 235 1.60 -11.51 -18.95
C VAL A 235 2.42 -12.64 -18.34
N ALA A 236 3.57 -12.32 -17.74
CA ALA A 236 4.40 -13.32 -17.07
C ALA A 236 3.72 -13.85 -15.79
N PRO A 237 3.85 -15.16 -15.48
CA PRO A 237 3.31 -15.75 -14.25
C PRO A 237 4.21 -15.44 -13.05
N TRP A 238 4.44 -14.16 -12.80
CA TRP A 238 5.32 -13.63 -11.76
C TRP A 238 4.54 -12.63 -10.91
N VAL A 239 4.45 -12.87 -9.60
CA VAL A 239 3.69 -12.02 -8.69
C VAL A 239 4.60 -11.48 -7.59
N GLU A 240 4.78 -10.16 -7.56
CA GLU A 240 5.51 -9.44 -6.52
C GLU A 240 4.73 -9.41 -5.21
N ASP A 241 5.45 -9.24 -4.11
CA ASP A 241 4.88 -8.85 -2.82
C ASP A 241 5.48 -7.51 -2.36
N SER A 242 4.67 -6.69 -1.73
CA SER A 242 5.03 -5.32 -1.30
C SER A 242 5.59 -5.24 0.13
N GLY A 243 5.78 -6.37 0.79
CA GLY A 243 6.27 -6.44 2.18
C GLY A 243 5.15 -6.61 3.21
N GLU A 244 4.04 -5.89 3.09
CA GLU A 244 2.95 -5.90 4.08
C GLU A 244 2.33 -7.31 4.28
N GLY A 245 2.23 -8.11 3.19
CA GLY A 245 1.79 -9.50 3.28
C GLY A 245 2.75 -10.36 4.12
N ARG A 246 4.07 -10.14 3.98
CA ARG A 246 5.09 -10.79 4.81
C ARG A 246 4.97 -10.36 6.27
N TRP A 247 4.85 -9.07 6.52
CA TRP A 247 4.73 -8.54 7.88
C TRP A 247 3.48 -9.08 8.58
N THR A 248 2.36 -9.22 7.83
CA THR A 248 1.12 -9.81 8.36
C THR A 248 1.34 -11.27 8.79
N VAL A 249 2.05 -12.07 7.98
CA VAL A 249 2.37 -13.46 8.32
C VAL A 249 3.33 -13.54 9.50
N VAL A 250 4.37 -12.71 9.54
CA VAL A 250 5.29 -12.62 10.67
C VAL A 250 4.55 -12.23 11.95
N GLU A 251 3.69 -11.22 11.88
CA GLU A 251 2.89 -10.76 13.02
C GLU A 251 1.95 -11.87 13.53
N SER A 252 1.36 -12.66 12.62
CA SER A 252 0.51 -13.81 13.00
C SER A 252 1.29 -14.83 13.84
N VAL A 253 2.55 -15.10 13.49
CA VAL A 253 3.45 -15.99 14.24
C VAL A 253 3.84 -15.37 15.58
N GLU A 254 4.25 -14.08 15.60
CA GLU A 254 4.63 -13.37 16.82
C GLU A 254 3.47 -13.29 17.83
N ARG A 255 2.23 -13.21 17.35
CA ARG A 255 0.99 -13.18 18.16
C ARG A 255 0.38 -14.53 18.45
N ALA A 256 0.92 -15.60 17.88
CA ALA A 256 0.33 -16.95 17.94
C ALA A 256 -1.14 -16.97 17.41
N VAL A 257 -1.44 -16.17 16.37
CA VAL A 257 -2.75 -16.10 15.73
C VAL A 257 -2.69 -16.87 14.40
N PRO A 258 -3.47 -17.94 14.21
CA PRO A 258 -3.48 -18.68 12.95
C PRO A 258 -3.96 -17.81 11.77
N ALA A 259 -3.17 -17.74 10.70
CA ALA A 259 -3.51 -17.05 9.47
C ALA A 259 -3.20 -17.90 8.22
N PRO A 260 -3.76 -19.12 8.11
CA PRO A 260 -3.38 -20.08 7.06
C PRO A 260 -3.67 -19.54 5.65
N THR A 261 -4.80 -18.88 5.42
CA THR A 261 -5.21 -18.36 4.10
C THR A 261 -4.26 -17.25 3.62
N ILE A 262 -3.92 -16.30 4.49
CA ILE A 262 -2.97 -15.23 4.18
C ILE A 262 -1.57 -15.80 3.92
N THR A 263 -1.16 -16.78 4.73
CA THR A 263 0.12 -17.46 4.57
C THR A 263 0.18 -18.20 3.24
N ALA A 264 -0.86 -18.94 2.86
CA ALA A 264 -0.93 -19.67 1.60
C ALA A 264 -0.84 -18.70 0.40
N ALA A 265 -1.54 -17.58 0.45
CA ALA A 265 -1.49 -16.55 -0.60
C ALA A 265 -0.08 -15.94 -0.77
N LEU A 266 0.64 -15.69 0.33
CA LEU A 266 2.03 -15.25 0.30
C LEU A 266 2.96 -16.33 -0.30
N GLN A 267 2.78 -17.59 0.09
CA GLN A 267 3.58 -18.72 -0.42
C GLN A 267 3.33 -18.93 -1.93
N ALA A 268 2.10 -18.76 -2.42
CA ALA A 268 1.79 -18.81 -3.83
C ALA A 268 2.57 -17.75 -4.63
N ARG A 269 2.70 -16.52 -4.10
CA ARG A 269 3.56 -15.47 -4.70
C ARG A 269 5.04 -15.89 -4.72
N PHE A 270 5.55 -16.50 -3.65
CA PHE A 270 6.92 -17.02 -3.65
C PHE A 270 7.09 -18.12 -4.69
N ARG A 271 6.10 -19.00 -4.82
CA ARG A 271 6.13 -20.09 -5.81
C ARG A 271 6.13 -19.56 -7.24
N SER A 272 5.36 -18.51 -7.54
CA SER A 272 5.28 -17.91 -8.88
C SER A 272 6.64 -17.40 -9.39
N ARG A 273 7.57 -17.10 -8.49
CA ARG A 273 8.92 -16.57 -8.81
C ARG A 273 9.99 -17.65 -8.95
N GLN A 274 9.63 -18.93 -8.77
CA GLN A 274 10.55 -20.05 -8.87
C GLN A 274 10.41 -20.75 -10.23
N GLU A 275 11.40 -20.61 -11.09
CA GLU A 275 11.45 -21.35 -12.36
C GLU A 275 11.53 -22.86 -12.16
N SER A 276 12.22 -23.30 -11.11
CA SER A 276 12.40 -24.72 -10.77
C SER A 276 12.39 -24.94 -9.26
N SER A 277 11.52 -25.82 -8.80
CA SER A 277 11.43 -26.18 -7.39
C SER A 277 12.37 -27.32 -7.04
N TYR A 278 13.38 -27.06 -6.20
CA TYR A 278 14.23 -28.13 -5.62
C TYR A 278 13.40 -29.15 -4.84
N ALA A 279 12.43 -28.68 -4.05
CA ALA A 279 11.55 -29.56 -3.27
C ALA A 279 10.75 -30.52 -4.15
N ALA A 280 10.19 -30.04 -5.27
CA ALA A 280 9.49 -30.92 -6.22
C ALA A 280 10.42 -31.97 -6.84
N ARG A 281 11.65 -31.58 -7.22
CA ARG A 281 12.65 -32.51 -7.74
C ARG A 281 13.09 -33.53 -6.69
N PHE A 282 13.31 -33.10 -5.45
CA PHE A 282 13.64 -33.96 -4.34
C PHE A 282 12.54 -35.01 -4.09
N LEU A 283 11.28 -34.56 -4.05
CA LEU A 283 10.14 -35.47 -3.87
C LEU A 283 10.02 -36.49 -5.02
N ASN A 284 10.25 -36.06 -6.28
CA ASN A 284 10.24 -36.97 -7.43
C ASN A 284 11.36 -38.05 -7.30
N ALA A 285 12.59 -37.66 -6.93
CA ALA A 285 13.68 -38.58 -6.67
C ALA A 285 13.40 -39.52 -5.48
N LEU A 286 12.90 -38.97 -4.36
CA LEU A 286 12.58 -39.73 -3.17
C LEU A 286 11.52 -40.83 -3.45
N ARG A 287 10.49 -40.51 -4.24
CA ARG A 287 9.47 -41.49 -4.65
C ARG A 287 10.04 -42.63 -5.46
N ASN A 288 11.08 -42.41 -6.25
CA ASN A 288 11.79 -43.47 -6.95
C ASN A 288 12.52 -44.39 -5.97
N GLU A 289 13.25 -43.83 -5.00
CA GLU A 289 14.07 -44.58 -4.06
C GLU A 289 13.24 -45.52 -3.17
N PHE A 290 12.10 -45.07 -2.64
CA PHE A 290 11.30 -45.93 -1.75
C PHE A 290 10.21 -46.74 -2.45
N GLY A 291 9.73 -46.32 -3.62
CA GLY A 291 8.59 -46.94 -4.31
C GLY A 291 8.87 -47.42 -5.73
N GLY A 292 10.08 -47.25 -6.24
CA GLY A 292 10.44 -47.60 -7.62
C GLY A 292 9.64 -46.83 -8.67
N HIS A 293 9.02 -45.68 -8.30
CA HIS A 293 8.26 -44.88 -9.25
C HIS A 293 9.18 -44.22 -10.27
N GLU A 294 8.80 -44.24 -11.54
CA GLU A 294 9.59 -43.65 -12.61
C GLU A 294 9.81 -42.14 -12.37
N VAL A 295 11.09 -41.72 -12.44
CA VAL A 295 11.47 -40.30 -12.33
C VAL A 295 11.16 -39.62 -13.68
N ARG A 296 10.22 -38.64 -13.67
CA ARG A 296 10.02 -37.76 -14.83
C ARG A 296 11.26 -36.90 -15.02
N LYS A 297 11.92 -37.06 -16.16
CA LYS A 297 13.06 -36.23 -16.57
C LYS A 297 12.55 -34.93 -17.21
N LYS A 298 13.33 -33.87 -17.05
CA LYS A 298 13.07 -32.61 -17.77
C LYS A 298 13.35 -32.86 -19.26
N GLY A 299 12.37 -32.64 -20.14
CA GLY A 299 12.58 -32.64 -21.57
C GLY A 299 13.39 -31.41 -22.03
#